data_5bb08db9397d1608a06c2dd5f73cbf11
#
_entry.id   5bb08db9397d1608a06c2dd5f73cbf11
#
_cell.length_a   1.000
_cell.length_b   1.000
_cell.length_c   1.000
_cell.angle_alpha   90.00
_cell.angle_beta   90.00
_cell.angle_gamma   90.00
#
_symmetry.space_group_name_H-M   'P 1'
#
loop_
_entity.id
_entity.type
_entity.pdbx_description
1 polymer ?
#
loop_
_entity_poly.entity_id
_entity_poly.type
_entity_poly.pdbx_seq_one_letter_code
_entity_poly.pdbx_strand_id
1 'polypeptide(L)'
;MNQQQWKDFYQFREEFREICQTWKDEFSEILKPLQKISANQDKVPEYPIENPIVYNTALDKITQEDDIKLIVIGDNPGKNEQLAINQKYLVGQSGKIAEGFFKKNPILKTDFRKNVIILNKTPIHTAKTKELLFLKSQNEKIAQLIKTSQIWFAKKTVELQIALNCKMWLVGYAEVKNKGIFEDYKKTLLEEYQKREKGKNAYQKLFVYQHFSMNRFLIDLNEFSKNYPQPLSEENLETRLDELGKFRKNQIFG
;
A
#
# COMPACT_ATOMS: atom_id res chain seq x y z
N MET A 1 16.08 4.06 13.40
CA MET A 1 16.79 3.18 12.42
C MET A 1 18.29 3.22 12.67
N ASN A 2 19.02 2.12 12.43
CA ASN A 2 20.49 2.19 12.40
C ASN A 2 20.98 2.91 11.13
N GLN A 3 22.30 3.20 11.06
CA GLN A 3 22.88 3.98 9.96
C GLN A 3 22.65 3.35 8.57
N GLN A 4 22.77 2.02 8.44
CA GLN A 4 22.53 1.33 7.17
C GLN A 4 21.05 1.36 6.77
N GLN A 5 20.14 1.09 7.71
CA GLN A 5 18.70 1.18 7.49
C GLN A 5 18.26 2.58 7.04
N TRP A 6 18.84 3.61 7.67
CA TRP A 6 18.59 5.00 7.29
C TRP A 6 19.08 5.29 5.87
N LYS A 7 20.29 4.86 5.52
CA LYS A 7 20.84 5.03 4.16
C LYS A 7 19.94 4.37 3.12
N ASP A 8 19.52 3.13 3.36
CA ASP A 8 18.66 2.37 2.43
C ASP A 8 17.27 3.01 2.30
N PHE A 9 16.68 3.46 3.41
CA PHE A 9 15.41 4.20 3.39
C PHE A 9 15.55 5.54 2.66
N TYR A 10 16.60 6.29 2.92
CA TYR A 10 16.86 7.58 2.26
C TYR A 10 16.99 7.40 0.75
N GLN A 11 17.76 6.41 0.31
CA GLN A 11 17.91 6.10 -1.11
C GLN A 11 16.56 5.74 -1.74
N PHE A 12 15.79 4.84 -1.10
CA PHE A 12 14.44 4.48 -1.56
C PHE A 12 13.56 5.73 -1.71
N ARG A 13 13.57 6.62 -0.73
CA ARG A 13 12.76 7.84 -0.74
C ARG A 13 13.10 8.76 -1.90
N GLU A 14 14.38 9.01 -2.16
CA GLU A 14 14.82 9.86 -3.28
C GLU A 14 14.46 9.23 -4.63
N GLU A 15 14.74 7.94 -4.82
CA GLU A 15 14.36 7.22 -6.04
C GLU A 15 12.84 7.25 -6.28
N PHE A 16 12.04 7.12 -5.21
CA PHE A 16 10.58 7.21 -5.31
C PHE A 16 10.12 8.62 -5.71
N ARG A 17 10.74 9.66 -5.15
CA ARG A 17 10.44 11.04 -5.51
C ARG A 17 10.76 11.31 -6.99
N GLU A 18 11.95 10.93 -7.42
CA GLU A 18 12.44 11.13 -8.78
C GLU A 18 11.56 10.40 -9.81
N ILE A 19 11.25 9.12 -9.57
CA ILE A 19 10.44 8.36 -10.52
C ILE A 19 9.00 8.89 -10.62
N CYS A 20 8.42 9.32 -9.49
CA CYS A 20 7.10 9.95 -9.51
C CYS A 20 7.12 11.27 -10.27
N GLN A 21 8.17 12.08 -10.14
CA GLN A 21 8.30 13.32 -10.88
C GLN A 21 8.44 13.03 -12.39
N THR A 22 9.30 12.09 -12.78
CA THR A 22 9.46 11.67 -14.18
C THR A 22 8.12 11.23 -14.80
N TRP A 23 7.39 10.35 -14.11
CA TRP A 23 6.08 9.91 -14.63
C TRP A 23 5.05 11.05 -14.63
N LYS A 24 5.10 11.96 -13.66
CA LYS A 24 4.21 13.13 -13.62
C LYS A 24 4.45 14.05 -14.82
N ASP A 25 5.70 14.32 -15.15
CA ASP A 25 6.07 15.19 -16.26
C ASP A 25 5.68 14.56 -17.61
N GLU A 26 5.83 13.25 -17.75
CA GLU A 26 5.55 12.54 -18.99
C GLU A 26 4.04 12.27 -19.21
N PHE A 27 3.29 11.96 -18.14
CA PHE A 27 1.95 11.37 -18.30
C PHE A 27 0.80 12.22 -17.77
N SER A 28 1.04 13.35 -17.05
CA SER A 28 -0.04 14.13 -16.44
C SER A 28 -1.10 14.61 -17.43
N GLU A 29 -0.66 15.08 -18.59
CA GLU A 29 -1.57 15.63 -19.61
C GLU A 29 -2.50 14.55 -20.19
N ILE A 30 -2.04 13.30 -20.25
CA ILE A 30 -2.85 12.17 -20.73
C ILE A 30 -3.71 11.60 -19.61
N LEU A 31 -3.16 11.51 -18.38
CA LEU A 31 -3.86 10.89 -17.25
C LEU A 31 -5.04 11.70 -16.75
N LYS A 32 -4.90 13.01 -16.56
CA LYS A 32 -5.95 13.86 -15.95
C LYS A 32 -7.30 13.74 -16.68
N PRO A 33 -7.37 13.86 -18.02
CA PRO A 33 -8.64 13.68 -18.74
C PRO A 33 -9.24 12.30 -18.54
N LEU A 34 -8.41 11.24 -18.63
CA LEU A 34 -8.87 9.86 -18.47
C LEU A 34 -9.37 9.57 -17.06
N GLN A 35 -8.69 10.08 -16.03
CA GLN A 35 -9.13 9.96 -14.64
C GLN A 35 -10.47 10.66 -14.41
N LYS A 36 -10.68 11.85 -15.03
CA LYS A 36 -11.96 12.56 -14.97
C LYS A 36 -13.09 11.77 -15.65
N ILE A 37 -12.82 11.20 -16.84
CA ILE A 37 -13.78 10.36 -17.56
C ILE A 37 -14.15 9.14 -16.74
N SER A 38 -13.17 8.41 -16.18
CA SER A 38 -13.43 7.20 -15.41
C SER A 38 -14.23 7.48 -14.12
N ALA A 39 -13.91 8.57 -13.44
CA ALA A 39 -14.66 9.00 -12.25
C ALA A 39 -16.12 9.33 -12.58
N ASN A 40 -16.37 10.01 -13.71
CA ASN A 40 -17.72 10.33 -14.17
C ASN A 40 -18.52 9.07 -14.54
N GLN A 41 -17.91 8.10 -15.24
CA GLN A 41 -18.54 6.81 -15.56
C GLN A 41 -18.93 6.03 -14.29
N ASP A 42 -18.11 6.11 -13.25
CA ASP A 42 -18.36 5.48 -11.95
C ASP A 42 -19.27 6.32 -11.03
N LYS A 43 -19.87 7.40 -11.55
CA LYS A 43 -20.76 8.30 -10.81
C LYS A 43 -20.11 8.85 -9.53
N VAL A 44 -18.82 9.11 -9.59
CA VAL A 44 -18.10 9.76 -8.50
C VAL A 44 -18.45 11.26 -8.52
N PRO A 45 -18.83 11.86 -7.40
CA PRO A 45 -19.03 13.32 -7.33
C PRO A 45 -17.79 14.06 -7.80
N GLU A 46 -17.98 15.13 -8.56
CA GLU A 46 -16.89 15.93 -9.13
C GLU A 46 -15.89 16.38 -8.05
N TYR A 47 -14.61 16.29 -8.39
CA TYR A 47 -13.50 16.70 -7.53
C TYR A 47 -12.32 17.17 -8.40
N PRO A 48 -11.46 18.06 -7.90
CA PRO A 48 -10.27 18.49 -8.62
C PRO A 48 -9.25 17.36 -8.70
N ILE A 49 -8.66 17.14 -9.89
CA ILE A 49 -7.51 16.25 -10.07
C ILE A 49 -6.26 17.13 -10.13
N GLU A 50 -5.58 17.26 -9.01
CA GLU A 50 -4.39 18.11 -8.88
C GLU A 50 -3.12 17.31 -9.20
N ASN A 51 -2.99 16.12 -8.61
CA ASN A 51 -1.85 15.24 -8.83
C ASN A 51 -2.31 13.88 -9.37
N PRO A 52 -2.21 13.64 -10.69
CA PRO A 52 -2.59 12.34 -11.29
C PRO A 52 -1.66 11.20 -10.88
N ILE A 53 -0.43 11.53 -10.49
CA ILE A 53 0.57 10.64 -9.91
C ILE A 53 1.03 11.26 -8.60
N VAL A 54 1.01 10.48 -7.52
CA VAL A 54 1.18 11.00 -6.16
C VAL A 54 2.44 10.43 -5.51
N TYR A 55 3.40 11.30 -5.22
CA TYR A 55 4.48 11.00 -4.28
C TYR A 55 3.96 11.17 -2.84
N ASN A 56 4.32 10.26 -1.94
CA ASN A 56 3.90 10.34 -0.54
C ASN A 56 4.83 11.23 0.27
N THR A 57 4.51 12.51 0.42
CA THR A 57 5.31 13.50 1.18
C THR A 57 5.43 13.20 2.68
N ALA A 58 4.65 12.24 3.22
CA ALA A 58 4.84 11.80 4.60
C ALA A 58 6.22 11.16 4.82
N LEU A 59 6.82 10.58 3.77
CA LEU A 59 8.16 9.99 3.83
C LEU A 59 9.25 11.03 4.12
N ASP A 60 9.03 12.29 3.74
CA ASP A 60 9.99 13.37 3.93
C ASP A 60 10.15 13.79 5.40
N LYS A 61 9.17 13.40 6.23
CA LYS A 61 9.18 13.68 7.67
C LYS A 61 9.86 12.60 8.49
N ILE A 62 10.16 11.45 7.86
CA ILE A 62 10.85 10.35 8.54
C ILE A 62 12.33 10.70 8.69
N THR A 63 12.84 10.51 9.90
CA THR A 63 14.22 10.76 10.29
C THR A 63 14.91 9.46 10.73
N GLN A 64 16.22 9.51 10.93
CA GLN A 64 16.98 8.35 11.40
C GLN A 64 16.56 7.90 12.80
N GLU A 65 16.10 8.84 13.64
CA GLU A 65 15.67 8.58 15.02
C GLU A 65 14.32 7.83 15.09
N ASP A 66 13.57 7.80 14.00
CA ASP A 66 12.27 7.14 13.97
C ASP A 66 12.41 5.62 14.07
N ASP A 67 11.53 5.02 14.89
CA ASP A 67 11.41 3.56 15.06
C ASP A 67 10.35 3.01 14.09
N ILE A 68 10.79 2.59 12.91
CA ILE A 68 9.89 2.00 11.91
C ILE A 68 9.62 0.52 12.24
N LYS A 69 8.38 0.20 12.52
CA LYS A 69 7.91 -1.14 12.92
C LYS A 69 7.19 -1.89 11.83
N LEU A 70 6.59 -1.16 10.89
CA LEU A 70 5.66 -1.72 9.93
C LEU A 70 5.72 -0.97 8.59
N ILE A 71 5.60 -1.71 7.48
CA ILE A 71 5.28 -1.17 6.17
C ILE A 71 3.85 -1.58 5.82
N VAL A 72 2.99 -0.63 5.46
CA VAL A 72 1.64 -0.89 4.98
C VAL A 72 1.55 -0.56 3.49
N ILE A 73 1.09 -1.52 2.69
CA ILE A 73 0.93 -1.37 1.24
C ILE A 73 -0.56 -1.31 0.91
N GLY A 74 -1.05 -0.13 0.54
CA GLY A 74 -2.40 0.10 0.03
C GLY A 74 -2.53 -0.21 -1.47
N ASP A 75 -3.68 0.13 -2.05
CA ASP A 75 -3.95 -0.09 -3.47
C ASP A 75 -3.33 1.03 -4.32
N ASN A 76 -3.95 2.18 -4.33
CA ASN A 76 -3.52 3.36 -5.08
C ASN A 76 -4.06 4.64 -4.41
N PRO A 77 -3.50 5.83 -4.71
CA PRO A 77 -3.94 7.08 -4.10
C PRO A 77 -5.40 7.41 -4.45
N GLY A 78 -6.22 7.67 -3.42
CA GLY A 78 -7.60 8.10 -3.56
C GLY A 78 -7.77 9.63 -3.70
N LYS A 79 -9.02 10.12 -3.74
CA LYS A 79 -9.36 11.54 -3.98
C LYS A 79 -8.65 12.53 -3.06
N ASN A 80 -8.60 12.24 -1.76
CA ASN A 80 -7.98 13.16 -0.78
C ASN A 80 -6.46 13.11 -0.83
N GLU A 81 -5.89 11.99 -1.24
CA GLU A 81 -4.45 11.73 -1.22
C GLU A 81 -3.71 12.46 -2.34
N GLN A 82 -4.39 12.72 -3.45
CA GLN A 82 -3.85 13.43 -4.61
C GLN A 82 -3.96 14.96 -4.51
N LEU A 83 -4.71 15.50 -3.55
CA LEU A 83 -4.80 16.94 -3.35
C LEU A 83 -3.43 17.52 -2.93
N ALA A 84 -3.05 18.66 -3.47
CA ALA A 84 -1.78 19.33 -3.18
C ALA A 84 -1.57 19.60 -1.70
N ILE A 85 -2.65 19.91 -0.98
CA ILE A 85 -2.62 20.11 0.47
C ILE A 85 -2.26 18.84 1.26
N ASN A 86 -2.48 17.68 0.69
CA ASN A 86 -2.22 16.40 1.36
C ASN A 86 -0.97 15.73 0.81
N GLN A 87 -1.00 15.28 -0.44
CA GLN A 87 0.02 14.44 -1.08
C GLN A 87 0.58 13.35 -0.14
N LYS A 88 -0.34 12.66 0.56
CA LYS A 88 -0.01 11.62 1.55
C LYS A 88 -0.96 10.45 1.40
N TYR A 89 -0.43 9.25 1.56
CA TYR A 89 -1.21 8.03 1.48
C TYR A 89 -2.03 7.77 2.74
N LEU A 90 -3.18 7.13 2.58
CA LEU A 90 -4.12 6.78 3.65
C LEU A 90 -4.50 7.98 4.55
N VAL A 91 -4.82 9.13 3.94
CA VAL A 91 -5.38 10.31 4.66
C VAL A 91 -6.89 10.43 4.51
N GLY A 92 -7.51 9.67 3.61
CA GLY A 92 -8.96 9.58 3.46
C GLY A 92 -9.61 8.74 4.57
N GLN A 93 -10.88 8.32 4.35
CA GLN A 93 -11.64 7.53 5.31
C GLN A 93 -10.94 6.23 5.72
N SER A 94 -10.33 5.53 4.77
CA SER A 94 -9.57 4.31 5.06
C SER A 94 -8.39 4.55 6.00
N GLY A 95 -7.70 5.67 5.82
CA GLY A 95 -6.60 6.07 6.69
C GLY A 95 -7.06 6.42 8.10
N LYS A 96 -8.22 7.10 8.24
CA LYS A 96 -8.82 7.37 9.55
C LYS A 96 -9.21 6.09 10.29
N ILE A 97 -9.72 5.08 9.57
CA ILE A 97 -10.05 3.76 10.13
C ILE A 97 -8.77 3.06 10.60
N ALA A 98 -7.72 3.04 9.77
CA ALA A 98 -6.44 2.45 10.13
C ALA A 98 -5.83 3.12 11.37
N GLU A 99 -5.72 4.44 11.38
CA GLU A 99 -5.21 5.21 12.51
C GLU A 99 -6.02 4.98 13.79
N GLY A 100 -7.36 4.98 13.67
CA GLY A 100 -8.27 4.65 14.77
C GLY A 100 -8.07 3.25 15.32
N PHE A 101 -7.78 2.26 14.45
CA PHE A 101 -7.47 0.90 14.87
C PHE A 101 -6.21 0.85 15.73
N PHE A 102 -5.09 1.42 15.28
CA PHE A 102 -3.85 1.43 16.06
C PHE A 102 -4.00 2.23 17.36
N LYS A 103 -4.70 3.37 17.34
CA LYS A 103 -4.95 4.18 18.54
C LYS A 103 -5.77 3.43 19.60
N LYS A 104 -6.75 2.63 19.17
CA LYS A 104 -7.59 1.83 20.08
C LYS A 104 -6.90 0.58 20.61
N ASN A 105 -5.78 0.18 20.01
CA ASN A 105 -5.06 -1.04 20.35
C ASN A 105 -3.58 -0.73 20.73
N PRO A 106 -3.35 -0.04 21.85
CA PRO A 106 -2.01 0.38 22.28
C PRO A 106 -1.06 -0.79 22.55
N ILE A 107 -1.60 -1.99 22.78
CA ILE A 107 -0.82 -3.23 22.94
C ILE A 107 0.08 -3.50 21.72
N LEU A 108 -0.30 -3.05 20.52
CA LEU A 108 0.51 -3.16 19.32
C LEU A 108 1.75 -2.27 19.34
N LYS A 109 1.86 -1.35 20.32
CA LYS A 109 3.00 -0.42 20.51
C LYS A 109 3.40 0.30 19.21
N THR A 110 2.41 0.60 18.35
CA THR A 110 2.62 1.17 17.03
C THR A 110 1.71 2.38 16.82
N ASP A 111 2.30 3.54 16.60
CA ASP A 111 1.59 4.74 16.12
C ASP A 111 1.56 4.70 14.58
N PHE A 112 0.35 4.74 14.02
CA PHE A 112 0.15 4.59 12.57
C PHE A 112 0.84 5.70 11.74
N ARG A 113 1.07 6.87 12.32
CA ARG A 113 1.69 7.99 11.61
C ARG A 113 3.19 8.15 11.86
N LYS A 114 3.71 7.55 12.94
CA LYS A 114 5.12 7.67 13.34
C LYS A 114 5.94 6.41 13.07
N ASN A 115 5.33 5.23 13.29
CA ASN A 115 6.05 3.97 13.21
C ASN A 115 5.77 3.17 11.93
N VAL A 116 4.93 3.72 11.01
CA VAL A 116 4.49 2.99 9.81
C VAL A 116 4.88 3.74 8.54
N ILE A 117 5.64 3.08 7.69
CA ILE A 117 5.83 3.53 6.30
C ILE A 117 4.60 3.09 5.49
N ILE A 118 3.92 4.04 4.87
CA ILE A 118 2.73 3.78 4.06
C ILE A 118 3.08 3.94 2.59
N LEU A 119 2.90 2.87 1.82
CA LEU A 119 3.10 2.84 0.37
C LEU A 119 1.83 2.32 -0.33
N ASN A 120 1.79 2.41 -1.64
CA ASN A 120 0.75 1.83 -2.48
C ASN A 120 1.37 0.92 -3.55
N LYS A 121 0.56 0.08 -4.18
CA LYS A 121 0.99 -0.80 -5.28
C LYS A 121 1.30 -0.04 -6.56
N THR A 122 0.78 1.18 -6.70
CA THR A 122 1.05 2.14 -7.78
C THR A 122 0.82 3.56 -7.26
N PRO A 123 1.52 4.59 -7.75
CA PRO A 123 1.31 5.98 -7.37
C PRO A 123 0.21 6.65 -8.20
N ILE A 124 -0.39 5.94 -9.17
CA ILE A 124 -1.40 6.48 -10.07
C ILE A 124 -2.72 6.66 -9.33
N HIS A 125 -3.19 7.90 -9.28
CA HIS A 125 -4.44 8.23 -8.63
C HIS A 125 -5.66 7.71 -9.41
N THR A 126 -6.65 7.21 -8.69
CA THR A 126 -8.05 7.05 -9.13
C THR A 126 -8.99 7.17 -7.93
N ALA A 127 -10.26 7.54 -8.18
CA ALA A 127 -11.24 7.64 -7.10
C ALA A 127 -11.62 6.26 -6.53
N LYS A 128 -11.68 5.25 -7.39
CA LYS A 128 -11.89 3.84 -7.06
C LYS A 128 -10.84 3.00 -7.74
N THR A 129 -10.25 2.03 -7.05
CA THR A 129 -9.16 1.19 -7.59
C THR A 129 -9.50 0.53 -8.92
N LYS A 130 -10.75 0.09 -9.12
CA LYS A 130 -11.20 -0.52 -10.39
C LYS A 130 -11.06 0.40 -11.61
N GLU A 131 -11.03 1.71 -11.42
CA GLU A 131 -10.86 2.70 -12.50
C GLU A 131 -9.50 2.59 -13.19
N LEU A 132 -8.50 1.99 -12.54
CA LEU A 132 -7.21 1.66 -13.16
C LEU A 132 -7.38 0.72 -14.37
N LEU A 133 -8.39 -0.17 -14.38
CA LEU A 133 -8.69 -1.03 -15.52
C LEU A 133 -9.17 -0.21 -16.72
N PHE A 134 -10.01 0.79 -16.47
CA PHE A 134 -10.43 1.72 -17.51
C PHE A 134 -9.23 2.47 -18.08
N LEU A 135 -8.38 3.07 -17.23
CA LEU A 135 -7.18 3.78 -17.68
C LEU A 135 -6.29 2.89 -18.56
N LYS A 136 -6.09 1.65 -18.13
CA LYS A 136 -5.30 0.63 -18.86
C LYS A 136 -5.88 0.33 -20.24
N SER A 137 -7.21 0.35 -20.41
CA SER A 137 -7.87 0.04 -21.68
C SER A 137 -7.88 1.20 -22.67
N GLN A 138 -7.66 2.43 -22.24
CA GLN A 138 -7.79 3.61 -23.09
C GLN A 138 -6.53 3.98 -23.88
N ASN A 139 -5.35 3.60 -23.39
CA ASN A 139 -4.09 4.02 -24.00
C ASN A 139 -2.95 3.05 -23.64
N GLU A 140 -2.23 2.57 -24.65
CA GLU A 140 -1.11 1.63 -24.50
C GLU A 140 0.00 2.18 -23.59
N LYS A 141 0.35 3.47 -23.73
CA LYS A 141 1.37 4.10 -22.86
C LYS A 141 0.94 4.12 -21.41
N ILE A 142 -0.35 4.36 -21.15
CA ILE A 142 -0.90 4.32 -19.78
C ILE A 142 -0.96 2.88 -19.27
N ALA A 143 -1.30 1.91 -20.10
CA ALA A 143 -1.22 0.49 -19.73
C ALA A 143 0.20 0.11 -19.31
N GLN A 144 1.20 0.54 -20.07
CA GLN A 144 2.61 0.29 -19.76
C GLN A 144 3.06 1.03 -18.50
N LEU A 145 2.64 2.27 -18.28
CA LEU A 145 2.91 3.02 -17.05
C LEU A 145 2.36 2.29 -15.82
N ILE A 146 1.08 1.85 -15.87
CA ILE A 146 0.45 1.10 -14.77
C ILE A 146 1.25 -0.15 -14.45
N LYS A 147 1.65 -0.92 -15.47
CA LYS A 147 2.48 -2.13 -15.31
C LYS A 147 3.85 -1.80 -14.74
N THR A 148 4.57 -0.85 -15.32
CA THR A 148 5.92 -0.47 -14.90
C THR A 148 5.93 0.06 -13.47
N SER A 149 4.94 0.87 -13.09
CA SER A 149 4.83 1.38 -11.72
C SER A 149 4.61 0.24 -10.72
N GLN A 150 3.75 -0.73 -11.02
CA GLN A 150 3.53 -1.89 -10.16
C GLN A 150 4.81 -2.73 -9.98
N ILE A 151 5.54 -2.98 -11.05
CA ILE A 151 6.82 -3.70 -11.02
C ILE A 151 7.85 -2.94 -10.17
N TRP A 152 7.97 -1.64 -10.38
CA TRP A 152 8.89 -0.79 -9.62
C TRP A 152 8.58 -0.83 -8.12
N PHE A 153 7.31 -0.60 -7.76
CA PHE A 153 6.90 -0.60 -6.36
C PHE A 153 7.07 -1.97 -5.69
N ALA A 154 6.74 -3.07 -6.37
CA ALA A 154 6.94 -4.41 -5.83
C ALA A 154 8.42 -4.67 -5.50
N LYS A 155 9.35 -4.36 -6.43
CA LYS A 155 10.79 -4.48 -6.22
C LYS A 155 11.27 -3.66 -5.04
N LYS A 156 10.97 -2.36 -5.07
CA LYS A 156 11.42 -1.41 -4.05
C LYS A 156 10.82 -1.67 -2.68
N THR A 157 9.60 -2.19 -2.61
CA THR A 157 8.97 -2.58 -1.34
C THR A 157 9.69 -3.76 -0.70
N VAL A 158 10.07 -4.79 -1.48
CA VAL A 158 10.83 -5.93 -0.94
C VAL A 158 12.24 -5.49 -0.48
N GLU A 159 12.93 -4.66 -1.28
CA GLU A 159 14.22 -4.08 -0.90
C GLU A 159 14.14 -3.35 0.45
N LEU A 160 13.16 -2.47 0.56
CA LEU A 160 12.95 -1.68 1.79
C LEU A 160 12.59 -2.55 2.98
N GLN A 161 11.72 -3.55 2.82
CA GLN A 161 11.36 -4.47 3.89
C GLN A 161 12.57 -5.26 4.39
N ILE A 162 13.40 -5.75 3.48
CA ILE A 162 14.63 -6.48 3.83
C ILE A 162 15.60 -5.56 4.59
N ALA A 163 15.80 -4.34 4.11
CA ALA A 163 16.68 -3.36 4.72
C ALA A 163 16.23 -2.98 6.15
N LEU A 164 14.95 -2.70 6.32
CA LEU A 164 14.37 -2.33 7.63
C LEU A 164 14.10 -3.53 8.54
N ASN A 165 14.05 -4.74 7.98
CA ASN A 165 13.78 -5.99 8.70
C ASN A 165 12.47 -5.97 9.53
N CYS A 166 11.45 -5.27 9.08
CA CYS A 166 10.17 -5.07 9.77
C CYS A 166 9.03 -5.93 9.19
N LYS A 167 7.89 -5.99 9.89
CA LYS A 167 6.64 -6.58 9.36
C LYS A 167 6.15 -5.77 8.16
N MET A 168 5.47 -6.43 7.22
CA MET A 168 4.79 -5.78 6.10
C MET A 168 3.35 -6.26 5.98
N TRP A 169 2.41 -5.33 5.88
CA TRP A 169 1.00 -5.59 5.68
C TRP A 169 0.58 -5.19 4.25
N LEU A 170 0.28 -6.18 3.43
CA LEU A 170 -0.35 -5.97 2.12
C LEU A 170 -1.86 -5.90 2.33
N VAL A 171 -2.45 -4.71 2.21
CA VAL A 171 -3.88 -4.52 2.40
C VAL A 171 -4.60 -4.39 1.05
N GLY A 172 -5.87 -4.86 1.00
CA GLY A 172 -6.64 -4.84 -0.25
C GLY A 172 -6.35 -6.03 -1.16
N TYR A 173 -6.39 -7.25 -0.63
CA TYR A 173 -6.06 -8.45 -1.39
C TYR A 173 -7.07 -8.82 -2.49
N ALA A 174 -8.28 -8.27 -2.45
CA ALA A 174 -9.29 -8.55 -3.49
C ALA A 174 -8.76 -8.23 -4.90
N GLU A 175 -8.05 -7.11 -5.04
CA GLU A 175 -7.46 -6.63 -6.29
C GLU A 175 -6.12 -7.30 -6.64
N VAL A 176 -5.60 -8.15 -5.74
CA VAL A 176 -4.36 -8.92 -5.92
C VAL A 176 -4.65 -10.36 -6.35
N LYS A 177 -5.92 -10.82 -6.22
CA LYS A 177 -6.36 -12.15 -6.65
C LYS A 177 -6.19 -12.32 -8.16
N ASN A 178 -6.29 -13.59 -8.61
CA ASN A 178 -6.10 -14.02 -9.99
C ASN A 178 -6.68 -13.05 -11.03
N LYS A 179 -5.86 -12.59 -11.97
CA LYS A 179 -6.20 -11.62 -13.01
C LYS A 179 -6.73 -10.27 -12.48
N GLY A 180 -6.46 -9.95 -11.21
CA GLY A 180 -6.76 -8.65 -10.63
C GLY A 180 -5.88 -7.55 -11.21
N ILE A 181 -6.25 -6.29 -10.94
CA ILE A 181 -5.51 -5.12 -11.45
C ILE A 181 -4.04 -5.11 -11.00
N PHE A 182 -3.70 -5.75 -9.87
CA PHE A 182 -2.36 -5.82 -9.30
C PHE A 182 -1.66 -7.17 -9.52
N GLU A 183 -1.95 -7.86 -10.63
CA GLU A 183 -1.29 -9.12 -10.99
C GLU A 183 0.22 -8.93 -11.20
N ASP A 184 0.63 -7.86 -11.93
CA ASP A 184 2.04 -7.54 -12.16
C ASP A 184 2.77 -7.25 -10.84
N TYR A 185 2.14 -6.54 -9.90
CA TYR A 185 2.67 -6.31 -8.56
C TYR A 185 2.87 -7.62 -7.80
N LYS A 186 1.83 -8.47 -7.77
CA LYS A 186 1.85 -9.78 -7.08
C LYS A 186 3.00 -10.65 -7.59
N LYS A 187 3.07 -10.83 -8.91
CA LYS A 187 4.09 -11.68 -9.56
C LYS A 187 5.49 -11.18 -9.23
N THR A 188 5.73 -9.90 -9.43
CA THR A 188 7.04 -9.28 -9.15
C THR A 188 7.41 -9.37 -7.67
N LEU A 189 6.45 -9.14 -6.77
CA LEU A 189 6.68 -9.24 -5.33
C LEU A 189 7.20 -10.63 -4.94
N LEU A 190 6.57 -11.70 -5.44
CA LEU A 190 7.01 -13.08 -5.19
C LEU A 190 8.39 -13.37 -5.76
N GLU A 191 8.62 -12.97 -7.02
CA GLU A 191 9.93 -13.15 -7.67
C GLU A 191 11.05 -12.45 -6.90
N GLU A 192 10.80 -11.25 -6.39
CA GLU A 192 11.80 -10.49 -5.63
C GLU A 192 12.12 -11.16 -4.27
N TYR A 193 11.14 -11.74 -3.59
CA TYR A 193 11.41 -12.54 -2.38
C TYR A 193 12.22 -13.80 -2.68
N GLN A 194 11.97 -14.46 -3.81
CA GLN A 194 12.68 -15.67 -4.20
C GLN A 194 14.14 -15.41 -4.63
N LYS A 195 14.39 -14.30 -5.31
CA LYS A 195 15.71 -13.94 -5.84
C LYS A 195 16.71 -13.49 -4.78
N ARG A 196 16.24 -13.00 -3.64
CA ARG A 196 17.09 -12.33 -2.65
C ARG A 196 17.47 -13.28 -1.52
N GLU A 197 18.72 -13.26 -1.10
CA GLU A 197 19.24 -14.10 -0.01
C GLU A 197 18.39 -13.98 1.27
N LYS A 198 18.05 -12.76 1.68
CA LYS A 198 17.20 -12.49 2.85
C LYS A 198 15.69 -12.50 2.55
N GLY A 199 15.32 -12.80 1.32
CA GLY A 199 13.94 -12.73 0.86
C GLY A 199 13.02 -13.71 1.57
N LYS A 200 13.46 -14.94 1.82
CA LYS A 200 12.70 -15.95 2.56
C LYS A 200 12.30 -15.49 3.95
N ASN A 201 13.22 -14.87 4.70
CA ASN A 201 12.93 -14.35 6.04
C ASN A 201 12.00 -13.14 5.98
N ALA A 202 12.18 -12.26 5.01
CA ALA A 202 11.28 -11.12 4.80
C ALA A 202 9.87 -11.58 4.41
N TYR A 203 9.74 -12.60 3.55
CA TYR A 203 8.46 -13.20 3.18
C TYR A 203 7.70 -13.78 4.37
N GLN A 204 8.38 -14.33 5.37
CA GLN A 204 7.73 -14.78 6.61
C GLN A 204 7.09 -13.64 7.40
N LYS A 205 7.59 -12.41 7.24
CA LYS A 205 7.08 -11.18 7.86
C LYS A 205 6.08 -10.43 6.96
N LEU A 206 5.71 -10.99 5.81
CA LEU A 206 4.61 -10.51 4.97
C LEU A 206 3.29 -11.08 5.48
N PHE A 207 2.33 -10.19 5.73
CA PHE A 207 0.95 -10.50 6.12
C PHE A 207 -0.01 -9.85 5.14
N VAL A 208 -1.14 -10.51 4.87
CA VAL A 208 -2.13 -10.04 3.89
C VAL A 208 -3.46 -9.83 4.59
N TYR A 209 -4.11 -8.71 4.29
CA TYR A 209 -5.38 -8.34 4.92
C TYR A 209 -6.37 -7.72 3.92
N GLN A 210 -7.64 -7.65 4.32
CA GLN A 210 -8.62 -6.79 3.68
C GLN A 210 -8.20 -5.32 3.76
N HIS A 211 -8.69 -4.52 2.81
CA HIS A 211 -8.48 -3.08 2.84
C HIS A 211 -9.22 -2.43 4.03
N PHE A 212 -8.70 -1.32 4.55
CA PHE A 212 -9.36 -0.59 5.65
C PHE A 212 -10.68 0.07 5.23
N SER A 213 -10.90 0.27 3.92
CA SER A 213 -12.15 0.84 3.41
C SER A 213 -13.37 0.03 3.85
N MET A 214 -14.47 0.74 4.13
CA MET A 214 -15.73 0.12 4.58
C MET A 214 -15.55 -0.80 5.79
N ASN A 215 -14.56 -0.54 6.62
CA ASN A 215 -14.24 -1.33 7.81
C ASN A 215 -13.92 -2.82 7.55
N ARG A 216 -13.61 -3.19 6.31
CA ARG A 216 -13.44 -4.60 5.90
C ARG A 216 -12.33 -5.31 6.65
N PHE A 217 -11.25 -4.59 6.98
CA PHE A 217 -10.16 -5.13 7.80
C PHE A 217 -10.66 -5.64 9.16
N LEU A 218 -11.44 -4.84 9.89
CA LEU A 218 -11.97 -5.22 11.20
C LEU A 218 -13.05 -6.29 11.09
N ILE A 219 -13.90 -6.22 10.07
CA ILE A 219 -14.90 -7.26 9.80
C ILE A 219 -14.21 -8.60 9.59
N ASP A 220 -13.16 -8.65 8.74
CA ASP A 220 -12.41 -9.86 8.46
C ASP A 220 -11.71 -10.41 9.72
N LEU A 221 -11.12 -9.55 10.53
CA LEU A 221 -10.48 -9.94 11.80
C LEU A 221 -11.49 -10.54 12.78
N ASN A 222 -12.65 -9.91 12.93
CA ASN A 222 -13.69 -10.38 13.82
C ASN A 222 -14.28 -11.72 13.34
N GLU A 223 -14.56 -11.85 12.04
CA GLU A 223 -15.08 -13.11 11.46
C GLU A 223 -14.05 -14.25 11.61
N PHE A 224 -12.79 -14.00 11.30
CA PHE A 224 -11.73 -14.98 11.50
C PHE A 224 -11.60 -15.43 12.96
N SER A 225 -11.75 -14.48 13.89
CA SER A 225 -11.65 -14.76 15.33
C SER A 225 -12.77 -15.63 15.88
N LYS A 226 -13.92 -15.73 15.21
CA LYS A 226 -15.02 -16.64 15.59
C LYS A 226 -14.63 -18.13 15.49
N ASN A 227 -13.60 -18.46 14.71
CA ASN A 227 -13.11 -19.84 14.59
C ASN A 227 -12.27 -20.31 15.80
N TYR A 228 -12.13 -19.48 16.82
CA TYR A 228 -11.31 -19.76 18.00
C TYR A 228 -12.17 -19.82 19.26
N PRO A 229 -11.85 -20.72 20.21
CA PRO A 229 -12.59 -20.84 21.47
C PRO A 229 -12.56 -19.54 22.30
N GLN A 230 -11.44 -18.81 22.23
CA GLN A 230 -11.26 -17.57 22.97
C GLN A 230 -11.66 -16.37 22.09
N PRO A 231 -12.53 -15.47 22.56
CA PRO A 231 -12.87 -14.27 21.84
C PRO A 231 -11.64 -13.37 21.64
N LEU A 232 -11.73 -12.46 20.65
CA LEU A 232 -10.69 -11.47 20.42
C LEU A 232 -10.57 -10.55 21.64
N SER A 233 -9.35 -10.41 22.15
CA SER A 233 -9.00 -9.55 23.30
C SER A 233 -7.67 -8.86 23.05
N GLU A 234 -7.29 -7.89 23.89
CA GLU A 234 -5.99 -7.24 23.81
C GLU A 234 -4.83 -8.24 23.92
N GLU A 235 -4.95 -9.24 24.79
CA GLU A 235 -3.90 -10.23 25.04
C GLU A 235 -3.58 -11.10 23.82
N ASN A 236 -4.58 -11.40 22.98
CA ASN A 236 -4.42 -12.27 21.82
C ASN A 236 -4.44 -11.53 20.48
N LEU A 237 -4.64 -10.20 20.46
CA LEU A 237 -4.81 -9.41 19.25
C LEU A 237 -3.64 -9.57 18.28
N GLU A 238 -2.40 -9.42 18.74
CA GLU A 238 -1.22 -9.51 17.86
C GLU A 238 -1.10 -10.90 17.24
N THR A 239 -1.27 -11.94 18.04
CA THR A 239 -1.25 -13.33 17.55
C THR A 239 -2.37 -13.55 16.53
N ARG A 240 -3.58 -13.08 16.82
CA ARG A 240 -4.74 -13.21 15.92
C ARG A 240 -4.56 -12.48 14.60
N LEU A 241 -3.95 -11.31 14.64
CA LEU A 241 -3.56 -10.57 13.43
C LEU A 241 -2.56 -11.37 12.60
N ASP A 242 -1.49 -11.85 13.22
CA ASP A 242 -0.47 -12.62 12.51
C ASP A 242 -1.05 -13.91 11.89
N GLU A 243 -1.94 -14.61 12.59
CA GLU A 243 -2.63 -15.81 12.07
C GLU A 243 -3.54 -15.48 10.90
N LEU A 244 -4.39 -14.46 11.02
CA LEU A 244 -5.24 -13.99 9.92
C LEU A 244 -4.38 -13.59 8.71
N GLY A 245 -3.33 -12.79 8.93
CA GLY A 245 -2.47 -12.31 7.86
C GLY A 245 -1.75 -13.44 7.14
N LYS A 246 -1.29 -14.47 7.85
CA LYS A 246 -0.71 -15.70 7.27
C LYS A 246 -1.75 -16.52 6.51
N PHE A 247 -2.93 -16.70 7.09
CA PHE A 247 -4.03 -17.42 6.45
C PHE A 247 -4.41 -16.76 5.11
N ARG A 248 -4.60 -15.45 5.09
CA ARG A 248 -4.90 -14.70 3.85
C ARG A 248 -3.73 -14.72 2.87
N LYS A 249 -2.48 -14.64 3.36
CA LYS A 249 -1.29 -14.79 2.51
C LYS A 249 -1.30 -16.12 1.78
N ASN A 250 -1.56 -17.22 2.46
CA ASN A 250 -1.60 -18.55 1.83
C ASN A 250 -2.72 -18.67 0.80
N GLN A 251 -3.87 -18.02 1.01
CA GLN A 251 -4.96 -17.99 0.02
C GLN A 251 -4.61 -17.20 -1.25
N ILE A 252 -3.72 -16.22 -1.15
CA ILE A 252 -3.39 -15.31 -2.26
C ILE A 252 -2.13 -15.76 -3.01
N PHE A 253 -1.16 -16.29 -2.29
CA PHE A 253 0.18 -16.59 -2.80
C PHE A 253 0.53 -18.09 -2.77
N GLY A 254 -0.26 -18.92 -2.08
CA GLY A 254 -0.04 -20.38 -1.88
C GLY A 254 -0.60 -21.27 -2.98
#